data_0d90b50d48ce3c01defe16b468467c83
#
_entry.id   0d90b50d48ce3c01defe16b468467c83
#
_cell.length_a   1.000
_cell.length_b   1.000
_cell.length_c   1.000
_cell.angle_alpha   90.00
_cell.angle_beta   90.00
_cell.angle_gamma   90.00
#
_symmetry.space_group_name_H-M   'P 1'
#
loop_
_entity.id
_entity.type
_entity.pdbx_description
1 polymer ?
#
loop_
_entity_poly.entity_id
_entity_poly.type
_entity_poly.pdbx_seq_one_letter_code
_entity_poly.pdbx_strand_id
1 'polypeptide(L)'
;EAGIHGNCTWIMGYPGEKLDDLKTSVGFILWQVEKATESLASGTREYQGASEAVNQNMFMATAYPGTAMFRTKPVRERLSRQFGLKFSTKGRVIADSALRLYVESLGDAANVISDKNGNPINFSDISDDKLLIARSLISQGKIGKILNL
;
A
#
# COMPACT_ATOMS: atom_id res chain seq x y z
N GLU A 1 -11.70 2.11 30.48
CA GLU A 1 -11.00 2.11 29.20
C GLU A 1 -9.54 2.48 29.44
N ALA A 2 -8.60 1.74 28.82
CA ALA A 2 -7.16 1.88 29.12
C ALA A 2 -6.49 3.11 28.46
N GLY A 3 -7.24 3.91 27.65
CA GLY A 3 -6.70 5.09 26.95
C GLY A 3 -5.57 4.82 25.98
N ILE A 4 -5.43 3.57 25.49
CA ILE A 4 -4.36 3.19 24.57
C ILE A 4 -4.79 3.57 23.14
N HIS A 5 -4.01 4.40 22.48
CA HIS A 5 -4.17 4.69 21.06
C HIS A 5 -3.27 3.74 20.25
N GLY A 6 -3.89 2.84 19.48
CA GLY A 6 -3.18 1.98 18.55
C GLY A 6 -2.87 2.71 17.25
N ASN A 7 -1.61 2.68 16.82
CA ASN A 7 -1.22 3.16 15.49
C ASN A 7 -0.98 1.96 14.57
N CYS A 8 -1.93 1.71 13.67
CA CYS A 8 -1.84 0.62 12.71
C CYS A 8 -1.40 1.15 11.35
N THR A 9 -0.37 0.54 10.77
CA THR A 9 0.04 0.83 9.40
C THR A 9 -0.57 -0.21 8.47
N TRP A 10 -1.26 0.26 7.45
CA TRP A 10 -1.88 -0.58 6.40
C TRP A 10 -1.03 -0.58 5.15
N ILE A 11 -0.95 -1.70 4.47
CA ILE A 11 -0.18 -1.84 3.24
C ILE A 11 -1.09 -2.45 2.18
N MET A 12 -1.07 -1.88 0.97
CA MET A 12 -1.78 -2.35 -0.21
C MET A 12 -0.82 -2.63 -1.37
N GLY A 13 -1.23 -3.42 -2.34
CA GLY A 13 -0.40 -3.75 -3.51
C GLY A 13 0.61 -4.87 -3.24
N TYR A 14 0.38 -5.70 -2.22
CA TYR A 14 1.25 -6.82 -1.88
C TYR A 14 1.13 -7.96 -2.91
N PRO A 15 2.20 -8.74 -3.18
CA PRO A 15 2.14 -9.88 -4.09
C PRO A 15 1.03 -10.88 -3.72
N GLY A 16 0.14 -11.13 -4.67
CA GLY A 16 -1.02 -12.01 -4.48
C GLY A 16 -2.26 -11.35 -3.87
N GLU A 17 -2.18 -10.10 -3.44
CA GLU A 17 -3.35 -9.35 -2.95
C GLU A 17 -4.33 -9.10 -4.10
N LYS A 18 -5.59 -9.44 -3.87
CA LYS A 18 -6.72 -9.19 -4.77
C LYS A 18 -7.52 -7.98 -4.31
N LEU A 19 -8.39 -7.48 -5.19
CA LEU A 19 -9.26 -6.34 -4.85
C LEU A 19 -10.17 -6.65 -3.63
N ASP A 20 -10.65 -7.87 -3.50
CA ASP A 20 -11.49 -8.27 -2.37
C ASP A 20 -10.73 -8.28 -1.04
N ASP A 21 -9.42 -8.61 -1.05
CA ASP A 21 -8.57 -8.52 0.12
C ASP A 21 -8.40 -7.06 0.56
N LEU A 22 -8.17 -6.15 -0.40
CA LEU A 22 -8.11 -4.71 -0.14
C LEU A 22 -9.44 -4.20 0.42
N LYS A 23 -10.58 -4.60 -0.17
CA LYS A 23 -11.91 -4.24 0.34
C LYS A 23 -12.13 -4.75 1.77
N THR A 24 -11.69 -5.95 2.09
CA THR A 24 -11.76 -6.51 3.44
C THR A 24 -10.97 -5.66 4.43
N SER A 25 -9.75 -5.27 4.08
CA SER A 25 -8.91 -4.37 4.89
C SER A 25 -9.59 -3.01 5.13
N VAL A 26 -10.15 -2.42 4.08
CA VAL A 26 -10.90 -1.16 4.18
C VAL A 26 -12.15 -1.31 5.04
N GLY A 27 -12.89 -2.39 4.88
CA GLY A 27 -14.07 -2.70 5.71
C GLY A 27 -13.72 -2.79 7.20
N PHE A 28 -12.58 -3.40 7.52
CA PHE A 28 -12.09 -3.47 8.90
C PHE A 28 -11.70 -2.10 9.46
N ILE A 29 -11.03 -1.24 8.66
CA ILE A 29 -10.70 0.13 9.09
C ILE A 29 -11.99 0.92 9.39
N LEU A 30 -12.99 0.85 8.50
CA LEU A 30 -14.26 1.55 8.70
C LEU A 30 -15.03 1.02 9.91
N TRP A 31 -15.00 -0.29 10.15
CA TRP A 31 -15.55 -0.89 11.35
C TRP A 31 -14.87 -0.37 12.63
N GLN A 32 -13.54 -0.18 12.60
CA GLN A 32 -12.82 0.42 13.73
C GLN A 32 -13.29 1.85 14.00
N VAL A 33 -13.49 2.66 12.93
CA VAL A 33 -14.04 4.03 13.06
C VAL A 33 -15.44 3.98 13.68
N GLU A 34 -16.31 3.11 13.17
CA GLU A 34 -17.66 2.92 13.70
C GLU A 34 -17.63 2.59 15.19
N LYS A 35 -16.81 1.61 15.60
CA LYS A 35 -16.67 1.22 17.01
C LYS A 35 -16.09 2.31 17.90
N ALA A 36 -15.14 3.09 17.40
CA ALA A 36 -14.56 4.20 18.14
C ALA A 36 -15.58 5.35 18.37
N THR A 37 -16.57 5.48 17.48
CA THR A 37 -17.54 6.60 17.50
C THR A 37 -18.96 6.20 17.92
N GLU A 38 -19.21 4.91 18.16
CA GLU A 38 -20.56 4.32 18.37
C GLU A 38 -21.39 5.01 19.46
N SER A 39 -20.75 5.49 20.54
CA SER A 39 -21.42 6.16 21.67
C SER A 39 -21.38 7.69 21.59
N LEU A 40 -20.84 8.26 20.52
CA LEU A 40 -20.59 9.68 20.39
C LEU A 40 -21.58 10.33 19.41
N ALA A 41 -22.03 11.54 19.74
CA ALA A 41 -22.90 12.29 18.84
C ALA A 41 -22.11 12.74 17.59
N SER A 42 -22.62 12.41 16.41
CA SER A 42 -22.00 12.80 15.14
C SER A 42 -21.84 14.33 15.04
N GLY A 43 -20.67 14.77 14.54
CA GLY A 43 -20.36 16.19 14.37
C GLY A 43 -19.80 16.88 15.61
N THR A 44 -19.70 16.18 16.75
CA THR A 44 -19.04 16.73 17.94
C THR A 44 -17.51 16.64 17.81
N ARG A 45 -16.80 17.43 18.63
CA ARG A 45 -15.33 17.40 18.70
C ARG A 45 -14.82 16.03 19.17
N GLU A 46 -15.52 15.40 20.11
CA GLU A 46 -15.22 14.07 20.63
C GLU A 46 -15.35 13.02 19.53
N TYR A 47 -16.42 13.08 18.72
CA TYR A 47 -16.61 12.20 17.57
C TYR A 47 -15.47 12.35 16.56
N GLN A 48 -15.08 13.58 16.21
CA GLN A 48 -13.98 13.84 15.29
C GLN A 48 -12.67 13.29 15.83
N GLY A 49 -12.33 13.56 17.07
CA GLY A 49 -11.12 13.05 17.72
C GLY A 49 -11.07 11.53 17.77
N ALA A 50 -12.18 10.86 18.06
CA ALA A 50 -12.26 9.39 18.07
C ALA A 50 -12.10 8.79 16.65
N SER A 51 -12.71 9.43 15.64
CA SER A 51 -12.58 9.01 14.24
C SER A 51 -11.15 9.18 13.73
N GLU A 52 -10.52 10.31 14.05
CA GLU A 52 -9.13 10.61 13.65
C GLU A 52 -8.10 9.73 14.38
N ALA A 53 -8.44 9.20 15.56
CA ALA A 53 -7.58 8.25 16.28
C ALA A 53 -7.44 6.91 15.56
N VAL A 54 -8.37 6.57 14.64
CA VAL A 54 -8.24 5.39 13.77
C VAL A 54 -7.39 5.77 12.57
N ASN A 55 -6.17 5.22 12.51
CA ASN A 55 -5.28 5.48 11.39
C ASN A 55 -5.80 4.84 10.10
N GLN A 56 -6.17 5.67 9.13
CA GLN A 56 -6.64 5.26 7.80
C GLN A 56 -5.56 5.32 6.72
N ASN A 57 -4.30 5.58 7.09
CA ASN A 57 -3.22 5.66 6.13
C ASN A 57 -2.84 4.27 5.62
N MET A 58 -2.84 4.13 4.30
CA MET A 58 -2.36 2.94 3.62
C MET A 58 -1.15 3.28 2.75
N PHE A 59 -0.11 2.47 2.85
CA PHE A 59 1.12 2.61 2.09
C PHE A 59 1.17 1.58 0.97
N MET A 60 1.92 1.88 -0.08
CA MET A 60 2.17 0.93 -1.16
C MET A 60 3.21 -0.11 -0.74
N ALA A 61 2.95 -1.36 -1.07
CA ALA A 61 3.94 -2.42 -0.89
C ALA A 61 5.17 -2.14 -1.76
N THR A 62 6.30 -1.93 -1.11
CA THR A 62 7.55 -1.56 -1.76
C THR A 62 8.58 -2.67 -1.60
N ALA A 63 9.12 -3.16 -2.71
CA ALA A 63 10.08 -4.24 -2.72
C ALA A 63 11.50 -3.71 -2.47
N TYR A 64 11.86 -3.47 -1.22
CA TYR A 64 13.22 -3.05 -0.86
C TYR A 64 14.25 -4.17 -1.09
N PRO A 65 15.42 -3.86 -1.69
CA PRO A 65 16.50 -4.81 -1.84
C PRO A 65 16.87 -5.47 -0.51
N GLY A 66 17.03 -6.80 -0.52
CA GLY A 66 17.34 -7.57 0.69
C GLY A 66 16.13 -8.12 1.45
N THR A 67 14.92 -7.62 1.23
CA THR A 67 13.69 -8.14 1.88
C THR A 67 13.24 -9.50 1.30
N ALA A 68 12.41 -10.21 2.06
CA ALA A 68 11.80 -11.45 1.58
C ALA A 68 10.95 -11.20 0.32
N MET A 69 10.16 -10.13 0.31
CA MET A 69 9.33 -9.73 -0.83
C MET A 69 10.17 -9.55 -2.11
N PHE A 70 11.29 -8.83 -2.04
CA PHE A 70 12.20 -8.59 -3.16
C PHE A 70 12.78 -9.89 -3.76
N ARG A 71 12.90 -10.95 -2.94
CA ARG A 71 13.43 -12.26 -3.35
C ARG A 71 12.40 -13.16 -4.03
N THR A 72 11.12 -12.84 -3.94
CA THR A 72 10.07 -13.67 -4.56
C THR A 72 10.18 -13.65 -6.09
N LYS A 73 9.84 -14.77 -6.72
CA LYS A 73 9.92 -14.88 -8.18
C LYS A 73 9.05 -13.85 -8.91
N PRO A 74 7.77 -13.65 -8.55
CA PRO A 74 6.92 -12.68 -9.23
C PRO A 74 7.48 -11.25 -9.16
N VAL A 75 7.97 -10.82 -8.00
CA VAL A 75 8.55 -9.48 -7.81
C VAL A 75 9.81 -9.32 -8.65
N ARG A 76 10.73 -10.31 -8.64
CA ARG A 76 11.95 -10.26 -9.47
C ARG A 76 11.64 -10.17 -10.96
N GLU A 77 10.67 -10.93 -11.45
CA GLU A 77 10.25 -10.90 -12.86
C GLU A 77 9.65 -9.54 -13.23
N ARG A 78 8.85 -8.93 -12.34
CA ARG A 78 8.31 -7.60 -12.55
C ARG A 78 9.43 -6.55 -12.60
N LEU A 79 10.32 -6.57 -11.62
CA LEU A 79 11.45 -5.64 -11.54
C LEU A 79 12.43 -5.80 -12.72
N SER A 80 12.66 -7.02 -13.18
CA SER A 80 13.45 -7.26 -14.39
C SER A 80 12.82 -6.64 -15.64
N ARG A 81 11.52 -6.78 -15.80
CA ARG A 81 10.79 -6.21 -16.96
C ARG A 81 10.72 -4.70 -16.94
N GLN A 82 10.39 -4.10 -15.79
CA GLN A 82 10.12 -2.66 -15.69
C GLN A 82 11.39 -1.82 -15.47
N PHE A 83 12.34 -2.33 -14.68
CA PHE A 83 13.57 -1.61 -14.34
C PHE A 83 14.84 -2.18 -14.97
N GLY A 84 14.76 -3.34 -15.61
CA GLY A 84 15.93 -4.01 -16.15
C GLY A 84 16.84 -4.61 -15.08
N LEU A 85 16.35 -4.85 -13.86
CA LEU A 85 17.14 -5.48 -12.81
C LEU A 85 17.57 -6.88 -13.21
N LYS A 86 18.84 -7.20 -12.96
CA LYS A 86 19.42 -8.50 -13.22
C LYS A 86 19.57 -9.28 -11.93
N PHE A 87 19.26 -10.56 -12.02
CA PHE A 87 19.41 -11.47 -10.89
C PHE A 87 20.31 -12.64 -11.27
N SER A 88 21.15 -13.06 -10.34
CA SER A 88 21.95 -14.28 -10.48
C SER A 88 21.07 -15.53 -10.47
N THR A 89 21.62 -16.67 -10.84
CA THR A 89 20.95 -18.00 -10.76
C THR A 89 20.46 -18.32 -9.34
N LYS A 90 21.13 -17.79 -8.31
CA LYS A 90 20.74 -17.91 -6.90
C LYS A 90 19.73 -16.83 -6.45
N GLY A 91 19.21 -16.01 -7.37
CA GLY A 91 18.22 -14.98 -7.09
C GLY A 91 18.76 -13.74 -6.37
N ARG A 92 20.07 -13.55 -6.28
CA ARG A 92 20.69 -12.33 -5.78
C ARG A 92 20.68 -11.26 -6.87
N VAL A 93 20.27 -10.03 -6.52
CA VAL A 93 20.34 -8.90 -7.45
C VAL A 93 21.80 -8.58 -7.77
N ILE A 94 22.05 -8.23 -9.03
CA ILE A 94 23.36 -7.77 -9.49
C ILE A 94 23.43 -6.27 -9.28
N ALA A 95 24.47 -5.80 -8.59
CA ALA A 95 24.70 -4.38 -8.34
C ALA A 95 25.20 -3.72 -9.63
N ASP A 96 24.29 -3.07 -10.35
CA ASP A 96 24.55 -2.30 -11.56
C ASP A 96 23.75 -0.99 -11.58
N SER A 97 23.81 -0.28 -12.70
CA SER A 97 23.09 0.99 -12.88
C SER A 97 21.58 0.85 -12.75
N ALA A 98 21.00 -0.29 -13.15
CA ALA A 98 19.58 -0.53 -13.04
C ALA A 98 19.13 -0.64 -11.57
N LEU A 99 19.91 -1.34 -10.75
CA LEU A 99 19.64 -1.40 -9.29
C LEU A 99 19.75 -0.02 -8.67
N ARG A 100 20.76 0.76 -9.04
CA ARG A 100 20.91 2.13 -8.52
C ARG A 100 19.70 3.00 -8.84
N LEU A 101 19.26 3.01 -10.11
CA LEU A 101 18.07 3.75 -10.54
C LEU A 101 16.81 3.30 -9.80
N TYR A 102 16.66 1.98 -9.59
CA TYR A 102 15.55 1.45 -8.81
C TYR A 102 15.59 1.96 -7.36
N VAL A 103 16.74 1.89 -6.70
CA VAL A 103 16.90 2.37 -5.30
C VAL A 103 16.62 3.87 -5.20
N GLU A 104 17.08 4.67 -6.16
CA GLU A 104 16.81 6.11 -6.23
C GLU A 104 15.30 6.40 -6.41
N SER A 105 14.55 5.51 -7.06
CA SER A 105 13.10 5.64 -7.24
C SER A 105 12.27 5.26 -6.00
N LEU A 106 12.87 4.64 -4.98
CA LEU A 106 12.20 4.19 -3.75
C LEU A 106 11.90 5.33 -2.75
N GLY A 107 11.78 6.58 -3.18
CA GLY A 107 11.75 7.76 -2.32
C GLY A 107 10.68 7.72 -1.24
N ASP A 108 9.40 7.71 -1.61
CA ASP A 108 8.29 7.78 -0.64
C ASP A 108 7.33 6.60 -0.82
N ALA A 109 7.24 5.74 0.20
CA ALA A 109 6.30 4.61 0.24
C ALA A 109 4.81 5.03 0.20
N ALA A 110 4.53 6.32 0.39
CA ALA A 110 3.19 6.87 0.18
C ALA A 110 2.82 6.96 -1.30
N ASN A 111 3.78 6.94 -2.21
CA ASN A 111 3.55 7.07 -3.64
C ASN A 111 3.65 5.73 -4.37
N VAL A 112 2.91 5.60 -5.46
CA VAL A 112 3.08 4.50 -6.40
C VAL A 112 4.38 4.72 -7.16
N ILE A 113 5.32 3.80 -7.00
CA ILE A 113 6.56 3.82 -7.78
C ILE A 113 6.22 3.56 -9.23
N SER A 114 6.76 4.35 -10.14
CA SER A 114 6.57 4.18 -11.58
C SER A 114 7.89 3.88 -12.28
N ASP A 115 7.81 3.14 -13.37
CA ASP A 115 8.94 2.94 -14.27
C ASP A 115 9.25 4.23 -15.06
N LYS A 116 10.31 4.20 -15.89
CA LYS A 116 10.72 5.33 -16.74
C LYS A 116 9.65 5.79 -17.75
N ASN A 117 8.63 4.98 -18.01
CA ASN A 117 7.54 5.28 -18.93
C ASN A 117 6.29 5.78 -18.17
N GLY A 118 6.37 5.92 -16.84
CA GLY A 118 5.25 6.32 -16.01
C GLY A 118 4.28 5.18 -15.65
N ASN A 119 4.59 3.91 -16.00
CA ASN A 119 3.72 2.80 -15.64
C ASN A 119 3.90 2.46 -14.16
N PRO A 120 2.81 2.25 -13.40
CA PRO A 120 2.91 1.95 -12.00
C PRO A 120 3.55 0.57 -11.77
N ILE A 121 4.31 0.46 -10.69
CA ILE A 121 4.79 -0.83 -10.22
C ILE A 121 3.73 -1.40 -9.28
N ASN A 122 3.06 -2.40 -9.77
CA ASN A 122 2.05 -3.14 -9.04
C ASN A 122 2.53 -4.58 -8.87
N PHE A 123 2.67 -5.02 -7.63
CA PHE A 123 3.05 -6.41 -7.33
C PHE A 123 1.84 -7.29 -7.04
N SER A 124 0.65 -6.70 -6.84
CA SER A 124 -0.58 -7.42 -6.52
C SER A 124 -1.28 -7.99 -7.77
N ASP A 125 -2.35 -8.72 -7.52
CA ASP A 125 -3.29 -9.20 -8.53
C ASP A 125 -4.45 -8.19 -8.79
N ILE A 126 -4.39 -7.01 -8.16
CA ILE A 126 -5.30 -5.89 -8.44
C ILE A 126 -4.87 -5.27 -9.78
N SER A 127 -5.82 -4.94 -10.66
CA SER A 127 -5.49 -4.24 -11.90
C SER A 127 -4.88 -2.85 -11.62
N ASP A 128 -3.98 -2.41 -12.49
CA ASP A 128 -3.27 -1.13 -12.32
C ASP A 128 -4.24 0.05 -12.16
N ASP A 129 -5.30 0.09 -12.97
CA ASP A 129 -6.33 1.14 -12.89
C ASP A 129 -7.01 1.18 -11.52
N LYS A 130 -7.44 0.03 -10.99
CA LYS A 130 -8.09 -0.06 -9.68
C LYS A 130 -7.13 0.28 -8.55
N LEU A 131 -5.88 -0.14 -8.65
CA LEU A 131 -4.84 0.21 -7.67
C LEU A 131 -4.60 1.72 -7.62
N LEU A 132 -4.50 2.38 -8.78
CA LEU A 132 -4.32 3.83 -8.87
C LEU A 132 -5.54 4.60 -8.35
N ILE A 133 -6.75 4.14 -8.68
CA ILE A 133 -7.99 4.73 -8.15
C ILE A 133 -8.03 4.57 -6.62
N ALA A 134 -7.76 3.39 -6.10
CA ALA A 134 -7.72 3.15 -4.66
C ALA A 134 -6.71 4.07 -3.96
N ARG A 135 -5.49 4.19 -4.52
CA ARG A 135 -4.46 5.10 -4.00
C ARG A 135 -4.93 6.56 -3.99
N SER A 136 -5.58 7.01 -5.07
CA SER A 136 -6.15 8.36 -5.16
C SER A 136 -7.24 8.58 -4.11
N LEU A 137 -8.13 7.61 -3.89
CA LEU A 137 -9.18 7.69 -2.88
C LEU A 137 -8.61 7.77 -1.45
N ILE A 138 -7.54 7.03 -1.16
CA ILE A 138 -6.85 7.08 0.13
C ILE A 138 -6.24 8.47 0.35
N SER A 139 -5.53 9.02 -0.63
CA SER A 139 -4.91 10.35 -0.53
C SER A 139 -5.93 11.49 -0.35
N GLN A 140 -7.19 11.27 -0.76
CA GLN A 140 -8.29 12.20 -0.60
C GLN A 140 -9.10 11.98 0.71
N GLY A 141 -8.70 11.04 1.56
CA GLY A 141 -9.46 10.67 2.76
C GLY A 141 -10.80 9.98 2.46
N LYS A 142 -10.98 9.43 1.25
CA LYS A 142 -12.24 8.82 0.77
C LYS A 142 -12.15 7.29 0.75
N ILE A 143 -11.48 6.70 1.74
CA ILE A 143 -11.17 5.27 1.79
C ILE A 143 -12.42 4.38 1.62
N GLY A 144 -13.56 4.76 2.16
CA GLY A 144 -14.81 3.99 2.05
C GLY A 144 -15.31 3.80 0.62
N LYS A 145 -14.91 4.68 -0.33
CA LYS A 145 -15.29 4.52 -1.74
C LYS A 145 -14.60 3.33 -2.43
N ILE A 146 -13.53 2.80 -1.84
CA ILE A 146 -12.83 1.61 -2.34
C ILE A 146 -13.74 0.39 -2.34
N LEU A 147 -14.70 0.31 -1.41
CA LEU A 147 -15.67 -0.79 -1.34
C LEU A 147 -16.51 -0.93 -2.61
N ASN A 148 -16.64 0.14 -3.41
CA ASN A 148 -17.43 0.18 -4.64
C ASN A 148 -16.60 -0.02 -5.93
N LEU A 149 -15.29 -0.30 -5.82
CA LEU A 149 -14.43 -0.62 -6.95
C LEU A 149 -14.66 -2.06 -7.42
#